data_7cda716bf015fd0d7e5087d3c02fb666
#
_entry.id   7cda716bf015fd0d7e5087d3c02fb666
#
_cell.length_a   1.000
_cell.length_b   1.000
_cell.length_c   1.000
_cell.angle_alpha   90.00
_cell.angle_beta   90.00
_cell.angle_gamma   90.00
#
_symmetry.space_group_name_H-M   'P 1'
#
loop_
_entity.id
_entity.type
_entity.pdbx_description
1 polymer ?
#
loop_
_entity_poly.entity_id
_entity_poly.type
_entity_poly.pdbx_seq_one_letter_code
_entity_poly.pdbx_strand_id
1 'polypeptide(L)'
;MAENKRDYYEVLGVSKGASEDEIKKAYKKLARKYHPDMNPGDKEAEEKFKEVNEANEVLSDPEKKARYDQFGFAGVDPNYGAGGAGGGFGGGFDFGDLGDIFGSFFGGGFGGGQARRNGPQRGESIRASVSVTFKEAAFGCEKEVTIQRSEQCTTCKGNGCAPGTTPEICPDCHGSGVVQVQQRTPMGVFASSRSCQRCHGTGKIIHQPCADCGGTGAVRKRKTIKINIPAGIDHGQTISLRGQGNAGKNGGPAGDLLITVMVQPHELFRREGNDVFCEAPITFSQAVLGATLEIPTIDGQVKYDIPEGTQTGTVFRLRGKGIPVLNGRGRGDQYVTVTIETPRGLNREQKDALKKFDAALGDGNYEKRKSFFSFNKKK
;
A
#
# COMPACT_ATOMS: atom_id res chain seq x y z
N MET A 1 -25.43 -36.01 13.37
CA MET A 1 -26.22 -36.35 12.18
C MET A 1 -25.35 -36.05 10.99
N ALA A 2 -25.02 -37.05 10.17
CA ALA A 2 -24.17 -36.86 8.97
C ALA A 2 -24.97 -35.99 8.00
N GLU A 3 -24.53 -34.77 7.76
CA GLU A 3 -25.04 -33.93 6.69
C GLU A 3 -24.83 -34.68 5.37
N ASN A 4 -25.91 -34.85 4.63
CA ASN A 4 -25.92 -35.54 3.33
C ASN A 4 -25.29 -34.62 2.28
N LYS A 5 -23.92 -34.51 2.30
CA LYS A 5 -23.15 -33.70 1.33
C LYS A 5 -23.35 -34.28 -0.07
N ARG A 6 -23.70 -33.42 -1.02
CA ARG A 6 -23.83 -33.81 -2.44
C ARG A 6 -22.46 -34.12 -3.05
N ASP A 7 -22.41 -35.15 -3.93
CA ASP A 7 -21.18 -35.50 -4.64
C ASP A 7 -20.57 -34.28 -5.37
N TYR A 8 -19.27 -34.08 -5.26
CA TYR A 8 -18.58 -32.89 -5.83
C TYR A 8 -18.71 -32.83 -7.36
N TYR A 9 -18.80 -33.96 -8.04
CA TYR A 9 -19.06 -33.98 -9.48
C TYR A 9 -20.47 -33.52 -9.81
N GLU A 10 -21.46 -33.87 -8.99
CA GLU A 10 -22.84 -33.40 -9.11
C GLU A 10 -22.95 -31.90 -8.79
N VAL A 11 -22.21 -31.41 -7.79
CA VAL A 11 -22.19 -29.99 -7.42
C VAL A 11 -21.67 -29.13 -8.58
N LEU A 12 -20.62 -29.59 -9.28
CA LEU A 12 -20.11 -28.90 -10.45
C LEU A 12 -20.89 -29.21 -11.74
N GLY A 13 -21.77 -30.24 -11.74
CA GLY A 13 -22.53 -30.67 -12.91
C GLY A 13 -21.65 -31.28 -14.01
N VAL A 14 -20.61 -32.03 -13.60
CA VAL A 14 -19.66 -32.71 -14.50
C VAL A 14 -19.68 -34.21 -14.22
N SER A 15 -19.26 -35.05 -15.19
CA SER A 15 -19.17 -36.51 -15.01
C SER A 15 -17.94 -36.92 -14.19
N LYS A 16 -18.03 -38.10 -13.52
CA LYS A 16 -16.86 -38.75 -12.91
C LYS A 16 -15.87 -39.08 -13.99
N GLY A 17 -14.72 -38.46 -14.02
CA GLY A 17 -13.73 -38.60 -15.08
C GLY A 17 -13.59 -37.38 -15.98
N ALA A 18 -14.30 -36.29 -15.68
CA ALA A 18 -14.12 -35.02 -16.37
C ALA A 18 -12.66 -34.54 -16.30
N SER A 19 -12.21 -33.97 -17.39
CA SER A 19 -10.87 -33.37 -17.51
C SER A 19 -10.75 -32.11 -16.61
N GLU A 20 -9.51 -31.73 -16.27
CA GLU A 20 -9.26 -30.52 -15.50
C GLU A 20 -9.85 -29.27 -16.17
N ASP A 21 -9.84 -29.20 -17.49
CA ASP A 21 -10.38 -28.04 -18.21
C ASP A 21 -11.92 -27.98 -18.14
N GLU A 22 -12.59 -29.13 -18.13
CA GLU A 22 -14.03 -29.22 -17.95
C GLU A 22 -14.43 -28.80 -16.52
N ILE A 23 -13.70 -29.28 -15.51
CA ILE A 23 -13.87 -28.90 -14.12
C ILE A 23 -13.69 -27.38 -13.94
N LYS A 24 -12.61 -26.82 -14.45
CA LYS A 24 -12.33 -25.37 -14.40
C LYS A 24 -13.41 -24.53 -15.11
N LYS A 25 -13.94 -25.03 -16.22
CA LYS A 25 -14.98 -24.37 -16.99
C LYS A 25 -16.34 -24.36 -16.28
N ALA A 26 -16.70 -25.50 -15.69
CA ALA A 26 -17.90 -25.64 -14.87
C ALA A 26 -17.84 -24.76 -13.63
N TYR A 27 -16.72 -24.77 -12.91
CA TYR A 27 -16.49 -23.92 -11.77
C TYR A 27 -16.65 -22.43 -12.11
N LYS A 28 -15.96 -21.93 -13.15
CA LYS A 28 -16.06 -20.50 -13.54
C LYS A 28 -17.50 -20.09 -13.86
N LYS A 29 -18.29 -20.97 -14.47
CA LYS A 29 -19.70 -20.71 -14.79
C LYS A 29 -20.54 -20.60 -13.52
N LEU A 30 -20.39 -21.54 -12.57
CA LEU A 30 -21.17 -21.61 -11.34
C LEU A 30 -20.74 -20.54 -10.34
N ALA A 31 -19.43 -20.30 -10.20
CA ALA A 31 -18.90 -19.25 -9.35
C ALA A 31 -19.39 -17.85 -9.75
N ARG A 32 -19.47 -17.57 -11.06
CA ARG A 32 -20.07 -16.30 -11.54
C ARG A 32 -21.58 -16.24 -11.28
N LYS A 33 -22.29 -17.36 -11.41
CA LYS A 33 -23.74 -17.43 -11.20
C LYS A 33 -24.13 -17.18 -9.75
N TYR A 34 -23.36 -17.74 -8.79
CA TYR A 34 -23.66 -17.68 -7.36
C TYR A 34 -22.77 -16.67 -6.60
N HIS A 35 -22.06 -15.78 -7.33
CA HIS A 35 -21.19 -14.78 -6.71
C HIS A 35 -21.97 -13.85 -5.77
N PRO A 36 -21.45 -13.55 -4.55
CA PRO A 36 -22.13 -12.66 -3.60
C PRO A 36 -22.46 -11.28 -4.17
N ASP A 37 -21.57 -10.73 -5.01
CA ASP A 37 -21.79 -9.41 -5.64
C ASP A 37 -22.95 -9.42 -6.65
N MET A 38 -23.24 -10.58 -7.25
CA MET A 38 -24.34 -10.73 -8.20
C MET A 38 -25.66 -11.14 -7.53
N ASN A 39 -25.59 -11.67 -6.30
CA ASN A 39 -26.72 -12.14 -5.53
C ASN A 39 -26.64 -11.61 -4.07
N PRO A 40 -26.68 -10.29 -3.86
CA PRO A 40 -26.52 -9.72 -2.54
C PRO A 40 -27.69 -10.10 -1.62
N GLY A 41 -27.39 -10.77 -0.49
CA GLY A 41 -28.36 -11.17 0.53
C GLY A 41 -29.11 -12.49 0.27
N ASP A 42 -28.81 -13.21 -0.80
CA ASP A 42 -29.37 -14.53 -1.09
C ASP A 42 -28.55 -15.64 -0.41
N LYS A 43 -29.10 -16.16 0.70
CA LYS A 43 -28.48 -17.25 1.48
C LYS A 43 -28.33 -18.56 0.70
N GLU A 44 -29.28 -18.89 -0.17
CA GLU A 44 -29.16 -20.09 -1.00
C GLU A 44 -28.04 -19.99 -2.04
N ALA A 45 -27.86 -18.80 -2.61
CA ALA A 45 -26.75 -18.55 -3.52
C ALA A 45 -25.40 -18.61 -2.78
N GLU A 46 -25.34 -18.13 -1.54
CA GLU A 46 -24.13 -18.20 -0.70
C GLU A 46 -23.78 -19.65 -0.33
N GLU A 47 -24.75 -20.49 0.04
CA GLU A 47 -24.52 -21.90 0.33
C GLU A 47 -24.04 -22.66 -0.92
N LYS A 48 -24.68 -22.44 -2.07
CA LYS A 48 -24.27 -23.03 -3.34
C LYS A 48 -22.88 -22.56 -3.77
N PHE A 49 -22.52 -21.31 -3.50
CA PHE A 49 -21.18 -20.79 -3.77
C PHE A 49 -20.11 -21.48 -2.92
N LYS A 50 -20.40 -21.75 -1.63
CA LYS A 50 -19.51 -22.50 -0.73
C LYS A 50 -19.31 -23.93 -1.22
N GLU A 51 -20.39 -24.63 -1.58
CA GLU A 51 -20.31 -26.00 -2.14
C GLU A 51 -19.51 -26.07 -3.45
N VAL A 52 -19.71 -25.10 -4.35
CA VAL A 52 -18.98 -25.01 -5.62
C VAL A 52 -17.49 -24.77 -5.43
N ASN A 53 -17.12 -23.94 -4.45
CA ASN A 53 -15.72 -23.69 -4.10
C ASN A 53 -15.06 -24.94 -3.49
N GLU A 54 -15.73 -25.62 -2.55
CA GLU A 54 -15.26 -26.87 -1.93
C GLU A 54 -15.06 -27.96 -2.99
N ALA A 55 -16.02 -28.13 -3.89
CA ALA A 55 -15.94 -29.10 -4.98
C ALA A 55 -14.77 -28.81 -5.94
N ASN A 56 -14.55 -27.54 -6.29
CA ASN A 56 -13.44 -27.15 -7.14
C ASN A 56 -12.09 -27.36 -6.46
N GLU A 57 -11.99 -27.09 -5.17
CA GLU A 57 -10.73 -27.28 -4.42
C GLU A 57 -10.29 -28.75 -4.43
N VAL A 58 -11.23 -29.67 -4.28
CA VAL A 58 -10.93 -31.11 -4.27
C VAL A 58 -10.68 -31.64 -5.66
N LEU A 59 -11.49 -31.26 -6.66
CA LEU A 59 -11.43 -31.83 -8.01
C LEU A 59 -10.38 -31.18 -8.92
N SER A 60 -9.86 -30.01 -8.58
CA SER A 60 -8.79 -29.35 -9.34
C SER A 60 -7.39 -29.81 -8.97
N ASP A 61 -7.22 -30.46 -7.83
CA ASP A 61 -5.95 -31.01 -7.37
C ASP A 61 -5.90 -32.51 -7.70
N PRO A 62 -4.94 -33.00 -8.50
CA PRO A 62 -4.85 -34.41 -8.90
C PRO A 62 -4.76 -35.39 -7.72
N GLU A 63 -4.06 -35.01 -6.63
CA GLU A 63 -3.90 -35.88 -5.47
C GLU A 63 -5.21 -35.95 -4.64
N LYS A 64 -5.85 -34.82 -4.43
CA LYS A 64 -7.12 -34.74 -3.72
C LYS A 64 -8.23 -35.45 -4.50
N LYS A 65 -8.25 -35.23 -5.84
CA LYS A 65 -9.19 -35.92 -6.74
C LYS A 65 -9.04 -37.43 -6.66
N ALA A 66 -7.79 -37.94 -6.75
CA ALA A 66 -7.54 -39.38 -6.64
C ALA A 66 -7.99 -39.96 -5.29
N ARG A 67 -7.78 -39.26 -4.19
CA ARG A 67 -8.26 -39.67 -2.85
C ARG A 67 -9.79 -39.62 -2.75
N TYR A 68 -10.39 -38.58 -3.32
CA TYR A 68 -11.85 -38.47 -3.38
C TYR A 68 -12.48 -39.56 -4.21
N ASP A 69 -11.87 -39.90 -5.36
CA ASP A 69 -12.34 -40.96 -6.26
C ASP A 69 -12.26 -42.37 -5.63
N GLN A 70 -11.27 -42.58 -4.71
CA GLN A 70 -11.07 -43.86 -4.01
C GLN A 70 -11.89 -43.99 -2.74
N PHE A 71 -11.96 -42.95 -1.95
CA PHE A 71 -12.51 -42.98 -0.57
C PHE A 71 -13.72 -42.07 -0.36
N GLY A 72 -14.19 -41.38 -1.40
CA GLY A 72 -15.28 -40.39 -1.29
C GLY A 72 -14.90 -39.22 -0.36
N PHE A 73 -15.90 -38.69 0.33
CA PHE A 73 -15.68 -37.60 1.32
C PHE A 73 -14.70 -37.96 2.42
N ALA A 74 -14.64 -39.23 2.83
CA ALA A 74 -13.69 -39.70 3.84
C ALA A 74 -12.22 -39.51 3.42
N GLY A 75 -11.90 -39.57 2.11
CA GLY A 75 -10.55 -39.40 1.61
C GLY A 75 -10.03 -37.97 1.62
N VAL A 76 -10.91 -36.98 1.79
CA VAL A 76 -10.62 -35.55 1.77
C VAL A 76 -11.03 -34.83 3.04
N ASP A 77 -11.63 -35.56 4.03
CA ASP A 77 -11.96 -35.03 5.34
C ASP A 77 -10.67 -34.91 6.20
N PRO A 78 -10.32 -33.72 6.69
CA PRO A 78 -9.15 -33.51 7.54
C PRO A 78 -9.14 -34.36 8.80
N ASN A 79 -10.29 -34.83 9.25
CA ASN A 79 -10.44 -35.63 10.50
C ASN A 79 -10.29 -37.14 10.27
N TYR A 80 -10.33 -37.64 9.04
CA TYR A 80 -10.32 -39.09 8.76
C TYR A 80 -8.93 -39.74 8.79
N GLY A 81 -7.86 -38.95 8.75
CA GLY A 81 -6.46 -39.45 8.77
C GLY A 81 -5.78 -39.38 10.12
N ALA A 82 -6.38 -38.78 11.14
CA ALA A 82 -5.81 -38.62 12.48
C ALA A 82 -6.47 -39.57 13.49
N GLY A 83 -6.27 -40.86 13.30
CA GLY A 83 -6.56 -41.86 14.33
C GLY A 83 -5.64 -41.68 15.51
N GLY A 84 -6.08 -41.00 16.55
CA GLY A 84 -5.44 -40.98 17.86
C GLY A 84 -5.17 -39.62 18.48
N ALA A 85 -6.02 -39.28 19.43
CA ALA A 85 -5.86 -38.29 20.49
C ALA A 85 -6.43 -36.88 20.27
N GLY A 86 -7.67 -36.71 20.68
CA GLY A 86 -8.17 -35.70 21.61
C GLY A 86 -7.92 -34.24 21.33
N GLY A 87 -8.98 -33.49 21.10
CA GLY A 87 -8.95 -32.06 21.32
C GLY A 87 -9.98 -31.31 20.47
N GLY A 88 -11.20 -31.16 20.99
CA GLY A 88 -12.24 -30.36 20.39
C GLY A 88 -11.87 -28.90 20.23
N PHE A 89 -12.17 -28.34 19.06
CA PHE A 89 -12.22 -26.90 18.86
C PHE A 89 -13.59 -26.58 18.18
N GLY A 90 -14.61 -26.50 19.05
CA GLY A 90 -15.86 -25.85 18.70
C GLY A 90 -15.74 -24.37 19.01
N GLY A 91 -15.74 -23.54 18.00
CA GLY A 91 -15.77 -22.08 18.14
C GLY A 91 -16.01 -21.46 16.77
N GLY A 92 -17.12 -20.76 16.62
CA GLY A 92 -17.54 -20.11 15.38
C GLY A 92 -16.49 -19.15 14.86
N PHE A 93 -16.03 -19.40 13.65
CA PHE A 93 -15.10 -18.55 12.95
C PHE A 93 -15.82 -17.82 11.81
N ASP A 94 -15.72 -16.48 11.87
CA ASP A 94 -16.13 -15.54 10.83
C ASP A 94 -15.34 -15.78 9.54
N PHE A 95 -16.05 -15.87 8.41
CA PHE A 95 -15.61 -16.41 7.13
C PHE A 95 -14.71 -15.44 6.31
N GLY A 96 -14.29 -14.29 6.89
CA GLY A 96 -13.48 -13.28 6.20
C GLY A 96 -11.98 -13.57 6.13
N ASP A 97 -11.45 -14.46 6.98
CA ASP A 97 -9.99 -14.64 7.18
C ASP A 97 -9.48 -16.05 6.79
N LEU A 98 -10.32 -16.83 6.09
CA LEU A 98 -10.02 -18.25 5.80
C LEU A 98 -8.95 -18.47 4.72
N GLY A 99 -8.69 -17.46 3.88
CA GLY A 99 -7.70 -17.55 2.81
C GLY A 99 -6.27 -17.60 3.32
N ASP A 100 -5.96 -16.82 4.35
CA ASP A 100 -4.61 -16.72 4.91
C ASP A 100 -4.27 -17.84 5.90
N ILE A 101 -5.27 -18.34 6.63
CA ILE A 101 -5.05 -19.43 7.59
C ILE A 101 -4.95 -20.78 6.86
N PHE A 102 -5.72 -20.97 5.80
CA PHE A 102 -5.68 -22.21 5.01
C PHE A 102 -4.41 -22.32 4.17
N GLY A 103 -3.93 -21.21 3.60
CA GLY A 103 -2.63 -21.13 2.92
C GLY A 103 -1.45 -21.40 3.85
N SER A 104 -1.54 -21.01 5.11
CA SER A 104 -0.51 -21.25 6.13
C SER A 104 -0.51 -22.68 6.69
N PHE A 105 -1.68 -23.35 6.72
CA PHE A 105 -1.80 -24.69 7.30
C PHE A 105 -1.64 -25.81 6.26
N PHE A 106 -2.04 -25.60 5.00
CA PHE A 106 -1.96 -26.60 3.94
C PHE A 106 -0.92 -26.33 2.86
N GLY A 107 -0.52 -25.08 2.63
CA GLY A 107 0.50 -24.71 1.63
C GLY A 107 1.94 -24.85 2.10
N GLY A 108 2.20 -25.19 3.35
CA GLY A 108 3.55 -25.14 3.91
C GLY A 108 3.95 -26.30 4.84
N GLY A 109 3.38 -27.51 4.71
CA GLY A 109 3.47 -28.34 5.87
C GLY A 109 3.94 -29.76 5.85
N PHE A 110 4.34 -30.38 4.81
CA PHE A 110 4.95 -31.73 4.92
C PHE A 110 6.34 -31.87 4.28
N GLY A 111 7.04 -30.77 4.16
CA GLY A 111 8.48 -30.72 3.94
C GLY A 111 9.10 -29.81 4.99
N GLY A 112 8.99 -30.16 6.26
CA GLY A 112 9.54 -29.42 7.38
C GLY A 112 11.05 -29.32 7.36
N GLY A 113 11.57 -28.55 6.43
CA GLY A 113 12.82 -27.85 6.61
C GLY A 113 12.58 -26.80 7.69
N GLN A 114 12.83 -27.13 8.96
CA GLN A 114 13.06 -26.16 10.01
C GLN A 114 13.93 -25.05 9.39
N ALA A 115 13.31 -23.90 9.05
CA ALA A 115 14.05 -22.76 8.51
C ALA A 115 15.20 -22.55 9.48
N ARG A 116 16.44 -22.87 9.05
CA ARG A 116 17.62 -22.82 9.90
C ARG A 116 17.68 -21.40 10.42
N ARG A 117 17.29 -21.18 11.68
CA ARG A 117 17.27 -19.84 12.32
C ARG A 117 18.61 -19.10 12.17
N ASN A 118 19.67 -19.85 11.89
CA ASN A 118 21.02 -19.34 11.63
C ASN A 118 21.37 -19.30 10.13
N GLY A 119 20.40 -19.45 9.22
CA GLY A 119 20.61 -19.23 7.79
C GLY A 119 20.82 -17.76 7.45
N PRO A 120 21.20 -17.45 6.17
CA PRO A 120 21.29 -16.09 5.68
C PRO A 120 19.95 -15.36 5.87
N GLN A 121 19.98 -14.24 6.58
CA GLN A 121 18.81 -13.42 6.85
C GLN A 121 18.95 -12.06 6.18
N ARG A 122 17.90 -11.63 5.47
CA ARG A 122 17.86 -10.29 4.89
C ARG A 122 17.91 -9.23 6.00
N GLY A 123 18.66 -8.16 5.77
CA GLY A 123 18.71 -7.03 6.66
C GLY A 123 17.36 -6.28 6.72
N GLU A 124 17.17 -5.58 7.83
CA GLU A 124 15.98 -4.77 8.04
C GLU A 124 15.96 -3.58 7.07
N SER A 125 14.79 -3.27 6.54
CA SER A 125 14.59 -2.07 5.73
C SER A 125 14.54 -0.83 6.63
N ILE A 126 15.15 0.26 6.16
CA ILE A 126 15.19 1.55 6.86
C ILE A 126 14.14 2.46 6.25
N ARG A 127 13.42 3.18 7.09
CA ARG A 127 12.49 4.23 6.68
C ARG A 127 13.09 5.59 6.95
N ALA A 128 13.00 6.48 5.97
CA ALA A 128 13.40 7.87 6.07
C ALA A 128 12.34 8.74 5.40
N SER A 129 12.35 10.04 5.69
CA SER A 129 11.50 11.03 5.01
C SER A 129 12.36 12.12 4.41
N VAL A 130 11.91 12.70 3.31
CA VAL A 130 12.52 13.83 2.66
C VAL A 130 11.47 14.89 2.36
N SER A 131 11.75 16.15 2.73
CA SER A 131 10.89 17.28 2.39
C SER A 131 11.32 17.87 1.06
N VAL A 132 10.34 18.10 0.19
CA VAL A 132 10.50 18.76 -1.11
C VAL A 132 9.50 19.89 -1.23
N THR A 133 9.86 20.93 -1.97
CA THR A 133 8.93 22.00 -2.32
C THR A 133 7.91 21.52 -3.36
N PHE A 134 6.82 22.24 -3.51
CA PHE A 134 5.80 21.95 -4.51
C PHE A 134 6.38 21.87 -5.94
N LYS A 135 7.26 22.81 -6.29
CA LYS A 135 7.94 22.82 -7.60
C LYS A 135 8.88 21.63 -7.78
N GLU A 136 9.66 21.29 -6.78
CA GLU A 136 10.54 20.11 -6.81
C GLU A 136 9.74 18.81 -6.99
N ALA A 137 8.58 18.70 -6.34
CA ALA A 137 7.70 17.54 -6.53
C ALA A 137 7.09 17.49 -7.95
N ALA A 138 6.77 18.66 -8.53
CA ALA A 138 6.21 18.75 -9.88
C ALA A 138 7.24 18.38 -10.95
N PHE A 139 8.46 18.90 -10.87
CA PHE A 139 9.48 18.74 -11.91
C PHE A 139 10.50 17.65 -11.66
N GLY A 140 10.50 17.11 -10.44
CA GLY A 140 11.55 16.21 -9.97
C GLY A 140 12.79 16.96 -9.53
N CYS A 141 13.59 16.31 -8.70
CA CYS A 141 14.85 16.86 -8.21
C CYS A 141 15.77 15.77 -7.66
N GLU A 142 17.03 16.11 -7.51
CA GLU A 142 17.97 15.30 -6.74
C GLU A 142 18.07 15.83 -5.32
N LYS A 143 18.01 14.93 -4.34
CA LYS A 143 18.17 15.25 -2.91
C LYS A 143 19.19 14.31 -2.27
N GLU A 144 19.85 14.80 -1.25
CA GLU A 144 20.73 14.00 -0.42
C GLU A 144 20.04 13.67 0.91
N VAL A 145 19.98 12.40 1.24
CA VAL A 145 19.43 11.93 2.51
C VAL A 145 20.52 11.24 3.32
N THR A 146 20.76 11.74 4.52
CA THR A 146 21.70 11.11 5.46
C THR A 146 20.95 10.16 6.36
N ILE A 147 21.31 8.89 6.27
CA ILE A 147 20.76 7.81 7.08
C ILE A 147 21.83 7.19 7.98
N GLN A 148 21.37 6.58 9.05
CA GLN A 148 22.19 5.74 9.89
C GLN A 148 21.81 4.29 9.62
N ARG A 149 22.77 3.46 9.17
CA ARG A 149 22.55 2.07 8.86
C ARG A 149 23.64 1.18 9.44
N SER A 150 23.30 -0.08 9.67
CA SER A 150 24.26 -1.12 9.98
C SER A 150 24.89 -1.60 8.67
N GLU A 151 26.21 -1.53 8.58
CA GLU A 151 27.01 -2.10 7.49
C GLU A 151 27.80 -3.29 7.99
N GLN A 152 28.10 -4.22 7.10
CA GLN A 152 28.97 -5.33 7.43
C GLN A 152 30.32 -4.79 7.89
N CYS A 153 30.80 -5.29 9.03
CA CYS A 153 32.11 -4.91 9.55
C CYS A 153 33.21 -5.30 8.55
N THR A 154 33.98 -4.31 8.11
CA THR A 154 35.04 -4.52 7.11
C THR A 154 36.20 -5.35 7.66
N THR A 155 36.48 -5.24 8.96
CA THR A 155 37.59 -5.91 9.66
C THR A 155 37.35 -7.39 9.78
N CYS A 156 36.18 -7.80 10.26
CA CYS A 156 35.85 -9.23 10.43
C CYS A 156 34.99 -9.81 9.31
N LYS A 157 34.62 -9.01 8.29
CA LYS A 157 33.78 -9.44 7.16
C LYS A 157 32.45 -10.11 7.59
N GLY A 158 31.90 -9.65 8.73
CA GLY A 158 30.62 -10.12 9.24
C GLY A 158 30.67 -11.36 10.13
N ASN A 159 31.82 -11.95 10.39
CA ASN A 159 31.93 -13.14 11.26
C ASN A 159 31.97 -12.82 12.78
N GLY A 160 32.22 -11.56 13.14
CA GLY A 160 32.27 -11.08 14.51
C GLY A 160 33.58 -11.38 15.25
N CYS A 161 34.53 -12.13 14.66
CA CYS A 161 35.78 -12.53 15.31
C CYS A 161 36.92 -11.56 15.03
N ALA A 162 37.91 -11.54 15.90
CA ALA A 162 39.15 -10.83 15.65
C ALA A 162 39.86 -11.36 14.39
N PRO A 163 40.63 -10.52 13.66
CA PRO A 163 41.37 -10.95 12.47
C PRO A 163 42.23 -12.18 12.78
N GLY A 164 42.18 -13.17 11.88
CA GLY A 164 42.90 -14.43 12.04
C GLY A 164 42.21 -15.47 12.90
N THR A 165 41.03 -15.16 13.47
CA THR A 165 40.25 -16.12 14.26
C THR A 165 38.93 -16.44 13.60
N THR A 166 38.39 -17.63 13.86
CA THR A 166 37.10 -18.08 13.31
C THR A 166 36.12 -18.43 14.45
N PRO A 167 34.80 -18.25 14.22
CA PRO A 167 33.82 -18.65 15.21
C PRO A 167 33.76 -20.19 15.32
N GLU A 168 33.66 -20.69 16.52
CA GLU A 168 33.49 -22.11 16.82
C GLU A 168 31.99 -22.48 16.79
N ILE A 169 31.67 -23.66 16.27
CA ILE A 169 30.29 -24.17 16.31
C ILE A 169 29.95 -24.50 17.78
N CYS A 170 28.82 -24.00 18.26
CA CYS A 170 28.40 -24.26 19.64
C CYS A 170 28.18 -25.77 19.86
N PRO A 171 28.87 -26.40 20.81
CA PRO A 171 28.77 -27.84 21.05
C PRO A 171 27.40 -28.26 21.61
N ASP A 172 26.69 -27.36 22.30
CA ASP A 172 25.41 -27.70 22.95
C ASP A 172 24.25 -27.75 21.95
N CYS A 173 24.28 -26.93 20.91
CA CYS A 173 23.22 -26.87 19.91
C CYS A 173 23.69 -27.25 18.50
N HIS A 174 24.94 -27.63 18.32
CA HIS A 174 25.54 -28.03 17.05
C HIS A 174 25.24 -27.05 15.89
N GLY A 175 25.29 -25.74 16.18
CA GLY A 175 25.06 -24.68 15.20
C GLY A 175 23.61 -24.27 15.01
N SER A 176 22.63 -24.99 15.58
CA SER A 176 21.19 -24.66 15.39
C SER A 176 20.76 -23.40 16.14
N GLY A 177 21.44 -23.02 17.20
CA GLY A 177 21.08 -21.90 18.07
C GLY A 177 19.93 -22.21 19.04
N VAL A 178 19.32 -23.39 18.93
CA VAL A 178 18.19 -23.82 19.77
C VAL A 178 18.46 -25.21 20.33
N VAL A 179 17.94 -25.46 21.51
CA VAL A 179 17.94 -26.78 22.15
C VAL A 179 16.50 -27.21 22.39
N GLN A 180 16.22 -28.48 22.12
CA GLN A 180 14.91 -29.05 22.43
C GLN A 180 14.90 -29.53 23.88
N VAL A 181 13.94 -29.06 24.64
CA VAL A 181 13.70 -29.47 26.03
C VAL A 181 12.40 -30.25 26.07
N GLN A 182 12.48 -31.52 26.50
CA GLN A 182 11.31 -32.34 26.74
C GLN A 182 10.81 -32.09 28.15
N GLN A 183 9.60 -31.57 28.31
CA GLN A 183 8.93 -31.47 29.61
C GLN A 183 7.88 -32.56 29.72
N ARG A 184 8.02 -33.40 30.72
CA ARG A 184 6.99 -34.37 31.10
C ARG A 184 5.95 -33.69 31.95
N THR A 185 4.74 -33.67 31.45
CA THR A 185 3.55 -33.19 32.17
C THR A 185 2.60 -34.37 32.43
N PRO A 186 1.66 -34.27 33.37
CA PRO A 186 0.68 -35.34 33.61
C PRO A 186 -0.18 -35.69 32.36
N MET A 187 -0.18 -34.83 31.35
CA MET A 187 -0.91 -35.01 30.09
C MET A 187 -0.03 -35.48 28.91
N GLY A 188 1.26 -35.80 29.16
CA GLY A 188 2.16 -36.25 28.09
C GLY A 188 3.49 -35.55 28.06
N VAL A 189 4.34 -35.92 27.09
CA VAL A 189 5.68 -35.34 26.87
C VAL A 189 5.55 -34.24 25.83
N PHE A 190 5.78 -33.00 26.23
CA PHE A 190 5.83 -31.86 25.31
C PHE A 190 7.28 -31.50 24.99
N ALA A 191 7.62 -31.45 23.69
CA ALA A 191 8.90 -30.94 23.22
C ALA A 191 8.79 -29.44 22.98
N SER A 192 9.54 -28.64 23.72
CA SER A 192 9.64 -27.19 23.52
C SER A 192 11.02 -26.80 23.04
N SER A 193 11.12 -25.83 22.12
CA SER A 193 12.38 -25.28 21.63
C SER A 193 12.77 -24.06 22.44
N ARG A 194 13.98 -24.05 23.04
CA ARG A 194 14.52 -22.89 23.74
C ARG A 194 15.79 -22.39 23.04
N SER A 195 16.05 -21.10 23.13
CA SER A 195 17.33 -20.54 22.69
C SER A 195 18.46 -21.18 23.49
N CYS A 196 19.52 -21.62 22.81
CA CYS A 196 20.68 -22.19 23.45
C CYS A 196 21.33 -21.16 24.39
N GLN A 197 21.44 -21.47 25.67
CA GLN A 197 21.98 -20.56 26.69
C GLN A 197 23.45 -20.25 26.46
N ARG A 198 24.23 -21.19 25.93
CA ARG A 198 25.68 -21.04 25.75
C ARG A 198 26.03 -20.08 24.60
N CYS A 199 25.32 -20.15 23.49
CA CYS A 199 25.55 -19.27 22.35
C CYS A 199 24.48 -18.17 22.18
N HIS A 200 23.54 -18.08 23.11
CA HIS A 200 22.44 -17.10 23.09
C HIS A 200 21.68 -17.06 21.75
N GLY A 201 21.51 -18.23 21.13
CA GLY A 201 20.73 -18.35 19.87
C GLY A 201 21.57 -18.18 18.61
N THR A 202 22.83 -17.79 18.67
CA THR A 202 23.69 -17.56 17.49
C THR A 202 24.17 -18.83 16.81
N GLY A 203 24.19 -19.96 17.51
CA GLY A 203 24.77 -21.23 17.03
C GLY A 203 26.30 -21.27 17.01
N LYS A 204 26.97 -20.16 17.31
CA LYS A 204 28.42 -19.99 17.25
C LYS A 204 28.94 -19.36 18.54
N ILE A 205 30.19 -19.71 18.91
CA ILE A 205 30.89 -19.12 20.04
C ILE A 205 32.06 -18.29 19.49
N ILE A 206 32.17 -17.06 19.95
CA ILE A 206 33.25 -16.13 19.59
C ILE A 206 34.13 -15.98 20.83
N HIS A 207 35.33 -16.55 20.80
CA HIS A 207 36.31 -16.44 21.90
C HIS A 207 37.01 -15.08 21.90
N GLN A 208 37.32 -14.57 20.70
CA GLN A 208 37.98 -13.28 20.54
C GLN A 208 37.10 -12.39 19.67
N PRO A 209 36.32 -11.47 20.28
CA PRO A 209 35.45 -10.58 19.53
C PRO A 209 36.27 -9.56 18.72
N CYS A 210 35.79 -9.21 17.54
CA CYS A 210 36.36 -8.15 16.72
C CYS A 210 36.25 -6.80 17.47
N ALA A 211 37.35 -6.06 17.55
CA ALA A 211 37.42 -4.79 18.27
C ALA A 211 36.46 -3.72 17.68
N ASP A 212 36.28 -3.72 16.36
CA ASP A 212 35.48 -2.70 15.68
C ASP A 212 33.94 -2.91 15.85
N CYS A 213 33.51 -4.15 15.89
CA CYS A 213 32.08 -4.46 15.98
C CYS A 213 31.65 -5.13 17.30
N GLY A 214 32.59 -5.40 18.23
CA GLY A 214 32.28 -6.05 19.52
C GLY A 214 31.63 -7.42 19.37
N GLY A 215 31.97 -8.18 18.34
CA GLY A 215 31.40 -9.51 18.10
C GLY A 215 30.10 -9.54 17.27
N THR A 216 29.51 -8.41 16.96
CA THR A 216 28.20 -8.34 16.23
C THR A 216 28.32 -8.63 14.75
N GLY A 217 29.50 -8.50 14.16
CA GLY A 217 29.73 -8.61 12.70
C GLY A 217 29.26 -7.40 11.89
N ALA A 218 28.62 -6.40 12.51
CA ALA A 218 28.12 -5.21 11.86
C ALA A 218 28.48 -3.94 12.64
N VAL A 219 28.65 -2.83 11.93
CA VAL A 219 28.94 -1.51 12.51
C VAL A 219 27.93 -0.49 12.03
N ARG A 220 27.52 0.41 12.92
CA ARG A 220 26.63 1.50 12.55
C ARG A 220 27.42 2.64 11.94
N LYS A 221 27.02 3.04 10.71
CA LYS A 221 27.63 4.15 9.99
C LYS A 221 26.60 5.13 9.49
N ARG A 222 26.93 6.41 9.49
CA ARG A 222 26.16 7.44 8.79
C ARG A 222 26.57 7.41 7.33
N LYS A 223 25.57 7.38 6.44
CA LYS A 223 25.80 7.42 4.99
C LYS A 223 24.85 8.40 4.34
N THR A 224 25.40 9.30 3.54
CA THR A 224 24.62 10.21 2.68
C THR A 224 24.41 9.53 1.35
N ILE A 225 23.14 9.44 0.94
CA ILE A 225 22.73 8.80 -0.30
C ILE A 225 22.03 9.85 -1.16
N LYS A 226 22.46 9.96 -2.41
CA LYS A 226 21.77 10.75 -3.42
C LYS A 226 20.56 9.98 -3.92
N ILE A 227 19.42 10.65 -3.94
CA ILE A 227 18.16 10.11 -4.42
C ILE A 227 17.63 10.99 -5.54
N ASN A 228 17.15 10.35 -6.59
CA ASN A 228 16.44 11.03 -7.66
C ASN A 228 14.93 10.93 -7.37
N ILE A 229 14.29 12.07 -7.19
CA ILE A 229 12.86 12.20 -6.97
C ILE A 229 12.22 12.45 -8.33
N PRO A 230 11.36 11.52 -8.82
CA PRO A 230 10.78 11.65 -10.14
C PRO A 230 9.74 12.79 -10.18
N ALA A 231 9.61 13.40 -11.37
CA ALA A 231 8.60 14.43 -11.62
C ALA A 231 7.19 13.87 -11.42
N GLY A 232 6.31 14.68 -10.83
CA GLY A 232 4.92 14.31 -10.60
C GLY A 232 4.67 13.53 -9.31
N ILE A 233 5.70 13.29 -8.50
CA ILE A 233 5.53 12.59 -7.22
C ILE A 233 4.55 13.31 -6.31
N ASP A 234 3.75 12.55 -5.54
CA ASP A 234 2.78 13.13 -4.63
C ASP A 234 3.21 13.02 -3.17
N HIS A 235 2.52 13.78 -2.32
CA HIS A 235 2.74 13.74 -0.88
C HIS A 235 2.48 12.34 -0.31
N GLY A 236 3.37 11.86 0.55
CA GLY A 236 3.27 10.56 1.19
C GLY A 236 3.70 9.37 0.32
N GLN A 237 4.03 9.57 -0.95
CA GLN A 237 4.56 8.49 -1.78
C GLN A 237 5.95 8.05 -1.34
N THR A 238 6.23 6.76 -1.49
CA THR A 238 7.47 6.16 -1.02
C THR A 238 8.32 5.66 -2.19
N ILE A 239 9.58 6.08 -2.19
CA ILE A 239 10.62 5.62 -3.11
C ILE A 239 11.41 4.50 -2.42
N SER A 240 11.57 3.36 -3.08
CA SER A 240 12.34 2.23 -2.57
C SER A 240 13.71 2.13 -3.25
N LEU A 241 14.76 2.22 -2.46
CA LEU A 241 16.13 1.99 -2.91
C LEU A 241 16.60 0.62 -2.42
N ARG A 242 16.67 -0.34 -3.34
CA ARG A 242 17.01 -1.72 -3.04
C ARG A 242 18.43 -1.86 -2.50
N GLY A 243 18.60 -2.67 -1.46
CA GLY A 243 19.91 -2.98 -0.88
C GLY A 243 20.58 -1.82 -0.13
N GLN A 244 19.88 -0.69 0.11
CA GLN A 244 20.40 0.46 0.84
C GLN A 244 19.97 0.52 2.32
N GLY A 245 19.31 -0.54 2.81
CA GLY A 245 18.94 -0.72 4.22
C GLY A 245 20.08 -1.25 5.08
N ASN A 246 19.75 -1.87 6.20
CA ASN A 246 20.70 -2.51 7.09
C ASN A 246 21.31 -3.76 6.45
N ALA A 247 22.56 -4.04 6.79
CA ALA A 247 23.22 -5.28 6.36
C ALA A 247 22.46 -6.51 6.86
N GLY A 248 22.41 -7.54 6.03
CA GLY A 248 21.84 -8.83 6.40
C GLY A 248 22.72 -9.57 7.41
N LYS A 249 22.11 -10.51 8.10
CA LYS A 249 22.81 -11.39 9.06
C LYS A 249 23.23 -12.69 8.38
N ASN A 250 24.31 -13.30 8.85
CA ASN A 250 24.80 -14.59 8.37
C ASN A 250 25.01 -14.66 6.84
N GLY A 251 25.49 -13.58 6.22
CA GLY A 251 25.68 -13.50 4.77
C GLY A 251 24.43 -13.26 3.95
N GLY A 252 23.32 -12.89 4.60
CA GLY A 252 22.10 -12.49 3.91
C GLY A 252 22.22 -11.14 3.19
N PRO A 253 21.35 -10.85 2.22
CA PRO A 253 21.35 -9.58 1.50
C PRO A 253 20.94 -8.42 2.41
N ALA A 254 21.36 -7.20 2.07
CA ALA A 254 20.92 -6.00 2.77
C ALA A 254 19.41 -5.76 2.56
N GLY A 255 18.80 -5.06 3.51
CA GLY A 255 17.45 -4.55 3.38
C GLY A 255 17.35 -3.39 2.40
N ASP A 256 16.20 -2.77 2.31
CA ASP A 256 15.93 -1.63 1.43
C ASP A 256 15.86 -0.32 2.23
N LEU A 257 16.10 0.80 1.55
CA LEU A 257 15.80 2.12 2.08
C LEU A 257 14.50 2.60 1.47
N LEU A 258 13.51 2.86 2.33
CA LEU A 258 12.19 3.36 1.97
C LEU A 258 12.13 4.85 2.33
N ILE A 259 11.99 5.72 1.34
CA ILE A 259 11.99 7.17 1.53
C ILE A 259 10.60 7.70 1.23
N THR A 260 9.92 8.20 2.25
CA THR A 260 8.63 8.86 2.10
C THR A 260 8.83 10.33 1.74
N VAL A 261 8.24 10.76 0.63
CA VAL A 261 8.33 12.14 0.16
C VAL A 261 7.25 12.99 0.81
N MET A 262 7.66 14.06 1.48
CA MET A 262 6.79 15.04 2.13
C MET A 262 6.80 16.32 1.31
N VAL A 263 5.74 16.56 0.52
CA VAL A 263 5.61 17.78 -0.28
C VAL A 263 5.14 18.91 0.62
N GLN A 264 5.87 20.01 0.62
CA GLN A 264 5.50 21.24 1.35
C GLN A 264 4.32 21.92 0.66
N PRO A 265 3.34 22.46 1.41
CA PRO A 265 2.26 23.24 0.84
C PRO A 265 2.81 24.48 0.14
N HIS A 266 2.12 24.92 -0.92
CA HIS A 266 2.46 26.13 -1.65
C HIS A 266 1.45 27.24 -1.30
N GLU A 267 1.89 28.49 -1.23
CA GLU A 267 1.04 29.62 -0.86
C GLU A 267 -0.11 29.88 -1.84
N LEU A 268 0.15 29.67 -3.15
CA LEU A 268 -0.81 29.97 -4.22
C LEU A 268 -1.45 28.73 -4.82
N PHE A 269 -0.78 27.58 -4.77
CA PHE A 269 -1.22 26.41 -5.50
C PHE A 269 -1.70 25.29 -4.58
N ARG A 270 -2.84 24.71 -4.92
CA ARG A 270 -3.34 23.47 -4.34
C ARG A 270 -3.31 22.38 -5.42
N ARG A 271 -2.90 21.18 -5.04
CA ARG A 271 -2.84 20.01 -5.92
C ARG A 271 -4.01 19.07 -5.66
N GLU A 272 -4.64 18.59 -6.74
CA GLU A 272 -5.57 17.46 -6.70
C GLU A 272 -5.21 16.49 -7.84
N GLY A 273 -4.63 15.35 -7.50
CA GLY A 273 -4.08 14.43 -8.49
C GLY A 273 -2.95 15.07 -9.32
N ASN A 274 -3.16 15.23 -10.62
CA ASN A 274 -2.21 15.92 -11.51
C ASN A 274 -2.62 17.37 -11.82
N ASP A 275 -3.78 17.79 -11.36
CA ASP A 275 -4.27 19.14 -11.59
C ASP A 275 -3.84 20.10 -10.48
N VAL A 276 -3.71 21.37 -10.86
CA VAL A 276 -3.31 22.47 -9.98
C VAL A 276 -4.45 23.47 -9.89
N PHE A 277 -4.77 23.90 -8.70
CA PHE A 277 -5.80 24.88 -8.42
C PHE A 277 -5.19 26.13 -7.83
N CYS A 278 -5.65 27.31 -8.28
CA CYS A 278 -5.28 28.58 -7.66
C CYS A 278 -6.44 29.57 -7.75
N GLU A 279 -6.41 30.60 -6.90
CA GLU A 279 -7.36 31.70 -6.91
C GLU A 279 -6.69 32.94 -7.50
N ALA A 280 -7.40 33.62 -8.37
CA ALA A 280 -6.96 34.86 -8.99
C ALA A 280 -7.91 36.00 -8.55
N PRO A 281 -7.48 36.87 -7.64
CA PRO A 281 -8.24 38.07 -7.30
C PRO A 281 -8.18 39.05 -8.47
N ILE A 282 -9.34 39.54 -8.90
CA ILE A 282 -9.46 40.58 -9.92
C ILE A 282 -10.27 41.73 -9.42
N THR A 283 -10.07 42.89 -10.01
CA THR A 283 -10.89 44.07 -9.70
C THR A 283 -12.29 43.97 -10.31
N PHE A 284 -13.25 44.69 -9.75
CA PHE A 284 -14.60 44.78 -10.31
C PHE A 284 -14.58 45.28 -11.75
N SER A 285 -13.75 46.28 -12.06
CA SER A 285 -13.63 46.82 -13.42
C SER A 285 -13.09 45.79 -14.43
N GLN A 286 -12.08 45.01 -14.02
CA GLN A 286 -11.57 43.91 -14.85
C GLN A 286 -12.62 42.83 -15.09
N ALA A 287 -13.44 42.52 -14.10
CA ALA A 287 -14.51 41.53 -14.23
C ALA A 287 -15.62 42.01 -15.22
N VAL A 288 -15.93 43.30 -15.18
CA VAL A 288 -17.01 43.89 -16.04
C VAL A 288 -16.55 44.09 -17.47
N LEU A 289 -15.35 44.64 -17.67
CA LEU A 289 -14.86 45.06 -18.99
C LEU A 289 -14.04 43.97 -19.71
N GLY A 290 -13.72 42.90 -19.00
CA GLY A 290 -12.70 41.95 -19.42
C GLY A 290 -11.28 42.52 -19.22
N ALA A 291 -10.31 41.65 -19.18
CA ALA A 291 -8.91 42.03 -19.04
C ALA A 291 -7.96 40.87 -19.41
N THR A 292 -6.76 41.23 -19.86
CA THR A 292 -5.65 40.25 -19.94
C THR A 292 -4.94 40.16 -18.60
N LEU A 293 -4.94 38.98 -17.99
CA LEU A 293 -4.29 38.69 -16.73
C LEU A 293 -2.99 37.94 -16.94
N GLU A 294 -1.98 38.24 -16.14
CA GLU A 294 -0.78 37.42 -16.01
C GLU A 294 -0.97 36.43 -14.86
N ILE A 295 -1.33 35.20 -15.22
CA ILE A 295 -1.64 34.15 -14.25
C ILE A 295 -0.37 33.38 -13.93
N PRO A 296 -0.01 33.25 -12.64
CA PRO A 296 1.11 32.42 -12.22
C PRO A 296 0.80 30.95 -12.49
N THR A 297 1.75 30.22 -13.04
CA THR A 297 1.72 28.78 -13.20
C THR A 297 2.98 28.16 -12.59
N ILE A 298 3.00 26.85 -12.46
CA ILE A 298 4.22 26.17 -11.95
C ILE A 298 5.43 26.33 -12.89
N ASP A 299 5.19 26.58 -14.18
CA ASP A 299 6.23 26.82 -15.20
C ASP A 299 6.67 28.30 -15.30
N GLY A 300 5.92 29.23 -14.72
CA GLY A 300 6.10 30.67 -14.86
C GLY A 300 4.77 31.38 -15.02
N GLN A 301 4.73 32.52 -15.73
CA GLN A 301 3.52 33.30 -15.93
C GLN A 301 2.94 33.03 -17.33
N VAL A 302 1.61 33.03 -17.42
CA VAL A 302 0.86 32.89 -18.68
C VAL A 302 -0.15 34.01 -18.80
N LYS A 303 -0.19 34.68 -19.93
CA LYS A 303 -1.22 35.66 -20.24
C LYS A 303 -2.52 34.94 -20.60
N TYR A 304 -3.60 35.36 -19.95
CA TYR A 304 -4.93 34.81 -20.16
C TYR A 304 -5.95 35.93 -20.24
N ASP A 305 -6.77 35.91 -21.29
CA ASP A 305 -7.79 36.90 -21.49
C ASP A 305 -9.09 36.44 -20.84
N ILE A 306 -9.57 37.22 -19.86
CA ILE A 306 -10.85 36.98 -19.22
C ILE A 306 -11.93 37.78 -19.98
N PRO A 307 -13.07 37.14 -20.30
CA PRO A 307 -14.17 37.81 -21.01
C PRO A 307 -14.85 38.84 -20.12
N GLU A 308 -15.50 39.82 -20.78
CA GLU A 308 -16.37 40.77 -20.08
C GLU A 308 -17.52 40.07 -19.37
N GLY A 309 -17.97 40.63 -18.25
CA GLY A 309 -19.05 40.05 -17.43
C GLY A 309 -18.67 38.82 -16.63
N THR A 310 -17.38 38.54 -16.47
CA THR A 310 -16.87 37.40 -15.65
C THR A 310 -17.37 37.52 -14.22
N GLN A 311 -18.02 36.48 -13.72
CA GLN A 311 -18.56 36.41 -12.35
C GLN A 311 -17.55 35.82 -11.36
N THR A 312 -17.68 36.22 -10.09
CA THR A 312 -16.90 35.56 -9.03
C THR A 312 -17.21 34.05 -8.96
N GLY A 313 -16.21 33.22 -8.75
CA GLY A 313 -16.33 31.77 -8.77
C GLY A 313 -16.23 31.15 -10.16
N THR A 314 -16.04 31.96 -11.22
CA THR A 314 -15.77 31.43 -12.56
C THR A 314 -14.42 30.71 -12.56
N VAL A 315 -14.39 29.51 -13.14
CA VAL A 315 -13.18 28.70 -13.22
C VAL A 315 -12.68 28.63 -14.65
N PHE A 316 -11.45 29.05 -14.86
CA PHE A 316 -10.75 28.95 -16.15
C PHE A 316 -9.77 27.79 -16.12
N ARG A 317 -9.71 27.04 -17.22
CA ARG A 317 -8.81 25.89 -17.39
C ARG A 317 -7.64 26.25 -18.28
N LEU A 318 -6.44 26.19 -17.74
CA LEU A 318 -5.18 26.32 -18.47
C LEU A 318 -4.66 24.91 -18.80
N ARG A 319 -4.86 24.48 -20.04
CA ARG A 319 -4.52 23.12 -20.48
C ARG A 319 -3.01 22.86 -20.41
N GLY A 320 -2.64 21.68 -19.88
CA GLY A 320 -1.26 21.24 -19.78
C GLY A 320 -0.39 22.07 -18.83
N LYS A 321 -0.98 22.87 -17.92
CA LYS A 321 -0.27 23.68 -16.92
C LYS A 321 -0.29 23.06 -15.53
N GLY A 322 -0.77 21.82 -15.42
CA GLY A 322 -0.72 21.02 -14.20
C GLY A 322 0.60 20.30 -13.99
N ILE A 323 0.58 19.28 -13.15
CA ILE A 323 1.73 18.46 -12.77
C ILE A 323 1.91 17.31 -13.76
N PRO A 324 3.15 16.96 -14.15
CA PRO A 324 3.42 15.79 -14.97
C PRO A 324 2.90 14.49 -14.35
N VAL A 325 2.46 13.56 -15.19
CA VAL A 325 2.03 12.23 -14.73
C VAL A 325 3.24 11.42 -14.31
N LEU A 326 3.26 10.97 -13.06
CA LEU A 326 4.36 10.15 -12.51
C LEU A 326 4.57 8.89 -13.37
N ASN A 327 5.80 8.69 -13.85
CA ASN A 327 6.20 7.56 -14.71
C ASN A 327 5.33 7.40 -15.98
N GLY A 328 4.59 8.42 -16.38
CA GLY A 328 3.69 8.39 -17.53
C GLY A 328 3.98 9.48 -18.55
N ARG A 329 3.09 9.62 -19.53
CA ARG A 329 3.12 10.70 -20.51
C ARG A 329 1.99 11.70 -20.23
N GLY A 330 2.26 12.98 -20.47
CA GLY A 330 1.29 14.06 -20.32
C GLY A 330 1.40 14.78 -18.97
N ARG A 331 0.51 15.77 -18.83
CA ARG A 331 0.39 16.64 -17.65
C ARG A 331 -1.09 16.88 -17.37
N GLY A 332 -1.40 17.19 -16.12
CA GLY A 332 -2.69 17.75 -15.75
C GLY A 332 -2.86 19.19 -16.20
N ASP A 333 -3.93 19.80 -15.78
CA ASP A 333 -4.28 21.17 -16.11
C ASP A 333 -4.23 22.07 -14.87
N GLN A 334 -4.21 23.38 -15.10
CA GLN A 334 -4.37 24.33 -14.02
C GLN A 334 -5.76 24.94 -14.08
N TYR A 335 -6.46 24.94 -12.96
CA TYR A 335 -7.77 25.56 -12.78
C TYR A 335 -7.60 26.83 -11.96
N VAL A 336 -8.05 27.94 -12.54
CA VAL A 336 -7.96 29.28 -11.95
C VAL A 336 -9.34 29.74 -11.59
N THR A 337 -9.65 29.83 -10.30
CA THR A 337 -10.91 30.36 -9.81
C THR A 337 -10.77 31.86 -9.64
N VAL A 338 -11.61 32.62 -10.33
CA VAL A 338 -11.61 34.07 -10.24
C VAL A 338 -12.45 34.52 -9.04
N THR A 339 -11.89 35.41 -8.23
CA THR A 339 -12.57 36.08 -7.12
C THR A 339 -12.56 37.58 -7.34
N ILE A 340 -13.72 38.23 -7.22
CA ILE A 340 -13.82 39.69 -7.41
C ILE A 340 -13.53 40.33 -6.05
N GLU A 341 -12.49 41.14 -6.02
CA GLU A 341 -12.11 41.90 -4.81
C GLU A 341 -12.87 43.23 -4.79
N THR A 342 -13.59 43.46 -3.70
CA THR A 342 -14.29 44.73 -3.48
C THR A 342 -13.32 45.76 -2.92
N PRO A 343 -13.12 46.91 -3.56
CA PRO A 343 -12.18 47.95 -3.11
C PRO A 343 -12.58 48.53 -1.75
N ARG A 344 -11.60 48.78 -0.92
CA ARG A 344 -11.77 49.40 0.41
C ARG A 344 -11.04 50.73 0.48
N GLY A 345 -11.42 51.61 1.40
CA GLY A 345 -10.73 52.86 1.64
C GLY A 345 -10.93 53.95 0.55
N LEU A 346 -12.03 53.91 -0.16
CA LEU A 346 -12.31 54.84 -1.27
C LEU A 346 -12.37 56.30 -0.79
N ASN A 347 -11.72 57.20 -1.53
CA ASN A 347 -11.81 58.65 -1.30
C ASN A 347 -13.19 59.21 -1.82
N ARG A 348 -13.44 60.53 -1.64
CA ARG A 348 -14.69 61.16 -2.01
C ARG A 348 -14.98 61.09 -3.51
N GLU A 349 -13.98 61.37 -4.36
CA GLU A 349 -14.12 61.35 -5.81
C GLU A 349 -14.43 59.93 -6.34
N GLN A 350 -13.76 58.89 -5.82
CA GLN A 350 -13.99 57.50 -6.16
C GLN A 350 -15.40 57.04 -5.76
N LYS A 351 -15.90 57.48 -4.59
CA LYS A 351 -17.28 57.19 -4.16
C LYS A 351 -18.29 57.88 -5.04
N ASP A 352 -18.02 59.11 -5.45
CA ASP A 352 -18.94 59.86 -6.32
C ASP A 352 -18.94 59.27 -7.76
N ALA A 353 -17.82 58.83 -8.29
CA ALA A 353 -17.74 58.08 -9.53
C ALA A 353 -18.54 56.78 -9.50
N LEU A 354 -18.41 56.02 -8.39
CA LEU A 354 -19.13 54.75 -8.21
C LEU A 354 -20.65 54.98 -8.11
N LYS A 355 -21.11 56.05 -7.42
CA LYS A 355 -22.53 56.44 -7.35
C LYS A 355 -23.09 56.80 -8.74
N LYS A 356 -22.30 57.49 -9.57
CA LYS A 356 -22.70 57.83 -10.94
C LYS A 356 -22.84 56.56 -11.80
N PHE A 357 -21.92 55.64 -11.63
CA PHE A 357 -21.97 54.34 -12.29
C PHE A 357 -23.22 53.53 -11.85
N ASP A 358 -23.47 53.43 -10.55
CA ASP A 358 -24.63 52.72 -10.00
C ASP A 358 -25.94 53.32 -10.47
N ALA A 359 -26.04 54.65 -10.57
CA ALA A 359 -27.21 55.36 -11.09
C ALA A 359 -27.44 55.15 -12.59
N ALA A 360 -26.38 54.85 -13.34
CA ALA A 360 -26.48 54.55 -14.78
C ALA A 360 -26.90 53.11 -15.07
N LEU A 361 -26.81 52.22 -14.04
CA LEU A 361 -27.20 50.81 -14.17
C LEU A 361 -28.71 50.65 -13.93
N GLY A 362 -29.31 49.73 -14.67
CA GLY A 362 -30.69 49.32 -14.47
C GLY A 362 -30.82 47.88 -13.97
N ASP A 363 -32.04 47.48 -13.60
CA ASP A 363 -32.34 46.09 -13.15
C ASP A 363 -32.03 45.04 -14.21
N GLY A 364 -31.92 45.43 -15.49
CA GLY A 364 -31.54 44.55 -16.59
C GLY A 364 -30.08 44.09 -16.54
N ASN A 365 -29.23 44.82 -15.82
CA ASN A 365 -27.79 44.51 -15.67
C ASN A 365 -27.51 43.45 -14.59
N TYR A 366 -28.53 43.04 -13.80
CA TYR A 366 -28.39 42.16 -12.66
C TYR A 366 -29.38 40.99 -12.69
N GLU A 367 -29.16 39.98 -13.51
CA GLU A 367 -30.09 38.84 -13.67
C GLU A 367 -30.36 38.07 -12.37
N LYS A 368 -29.31 37.75 -11.61
CA LYS A 368 -29.44 37.01 -10.34
C LYS A 368 -30.18 37.82 -9.26
N ARG A 369 -29.91 39.11 -9.18
CA ARG A 369 -30.59 40.02 -8.24
C ARG A 369 -32.07 40.09 -8.57
N LYS A 370 -32.43 40.23 -9.86
CA LYS A 370 -33.81 40.30 -10.34
C LYS A 370 -34.58 39.02 -10.00
N SER A 371 -33.99 37.85 -10.26
CA SER A 371 -34.63 36.56 -9.95
C SER A 371 -34.83 36.36 -8.45
N PHE A 372 -33.83 36.69 -7.61
CA PHE A 372 -33.90 36.54 -6.17
C PHE A 372 -34.98 37.43 -5.53
N PHE A 373 -35.04 38.71 -5.87
CA PHE A 373 -36.04 39.65 -5.32
C PHE A 373 -37.41 39.52 -5.96
N SER A 374 -37.57 38.93 -7.17
CA SER A 374 -38.85 38.65 -7.77
C SER A 374 -39.56 37.43 -7.22
N PHE A 375 -38.83 36.53 -6.57
CA PHE A 375 -39.38 35.32 -5.94
C PHE A 375 -40.42 35.66 -4.85
N ASN A 376 -40.22 36.76 -4.10
CA ASN A 376 -41.12 37.21 -3.05
C ASN A 376 -42.35 38.04 -3.57
N LYS A 377 -42.44 38.36 -4.86
CA LYS A 377 -43.58 39.11 -5.43
C LYS A 377 -44.66 38.18 -6.04
N LYS A 378 -44.48 36.86 -5.99
CA LYS A 378 -45.42 35.86 -6.49
C LYS A 378 -46.20 35.13 -5.39
N LYS A 379 -46.35 35.74 -4.21
CA LYS A 379 -47.29 35.27 -3.18
C LYS A 379 -48.38 36.28 -2.95
#